data_b264ff3477b8ef6019e8bf6cd4b590eb
#
_entry.id   b264ff3477b8ef6019e8bf6cd4b590eb
#
_cell.length_a   1.000
_cell.length_b   1.000
_cell.length_c   1.000
_cell.angle_alpha   90.00
_cell.angle_beta   90.00
_cell.angle_gamma   90.00
#
_symmetry.space_group_name_H-M   'P 1'
#
loop_
_entity.id
_entity.type
_entity.pdbx_description
1 polymer ?
#
loop_
_entity_poly.entity_id
_entity_poly.type
_entity_poly.pdbx_seq_one_letter_code
_entity_poly.pdbx_strand_id
1 'polypeptide(L)'
;KLLASRNIVTIKQGSGTYVASSPGIVDDPFGFTFISDKKKLVQDLLEIRFLLEPSIAAMSATYADKMTSAKSTDYVMKLKAYGAKKDHTQKDIEFHTAIAMGSKNLVIPRLIPIINSSIPLFVETTSNILKTETIETHREIAEAIAEHN
;
A
#
# COMPACT_ATOMS: atom_id res chain seq x y z
N LYS A 1 20.25 -7.25 -19.91
CA LYS A 1 20.34 -5.96 -19.17
C LYS A 1 19.03 -5.15 -19.29
N LEU A 2 18.49 -4.92 -20.49
CA LEU A 2 17.26 -4.12 -20.70
C LEU A 2 16.05 -4.63 -19.90
N LEU A 3 15.81 -5.93 -19.82
CA LEU A 3 14.70 -6.49 -19.05
C LEU A 3 14.89 -6.32 -17.54
N ALA A 4 16.13 -6.40 -17.07
CA ALA A 4 16.43 -6.17 -15.66
C ALA A 4 16.29 -4.69 -15.29
N SER A 5 16.72 -3.74 -16.12
CA SER A 5 16.56 -2.31 -15.86
C SER A 5 15.09 -1.84 -15.88
N ARG A 6 14.21 -2.63 -16.49
CA ARG A 6 12.75 -2.41 -16.48
C ARG A 6 12.02 -3.24 -15.43
N ASN A 7 12.75 -3.84 -14.51
CA ASN A 7 12.21 -4.76 -13.50
C ASN A 7 11.27 -5.85 -14.06
N ILE A 8 11.54 -6.32 -15.29
CA ILE A 8 10.80 -7.46 -15.86
C ILE A 8 11.40 -8.77 -15.35
N VAL A 9 12.71 -8.78 -15.15
CA VAL A 9 13.43 -9.93 -14.60
C VAL A 9 14.40 -9.49 -13.50
N THR A 10 14.61 -10.36 -12.53
CA THR A 10 15.61 -10.23 -11.47
C THR A 10 16.73 -11.20 -11.72
N ILE A 11 17.98 -10.70 -11.71
CA ILE A 11 19.19 -11.52 -11.88
C ILE A 11 19.75 -11.82 -10.48
N LYS A 12 19.80 -13.10 -10.13
CA LYS A 12 20.46 -13.57 -8.89
C LYS A 12 21.80 -14.18 -9.27
N GLN A 13 22.88 -13.53 -8.84
CA GLN A 13 24.23 -13.99 -9.16
C GLN A 13 24.44 -15.44 -8.68
N GLY A 14 24.96 -16.29 -9.56
CA GLY A 14 25.17 -17.73 -9.30
C GLY A 14 23.89 -18.59 -9.30
N SER A 15 22.70 -18.00 -9.39
CA SER A 15 21.42 -18.73 -9.32
C SER A 15 20.60 -18.66 -10.62
N GLY A 16 20.68 -17.55 -11.36
CA GLY A 16 19.98 -17.41 -12.63
C GLY A 16 19.16 -16.12 -12.77
N THR A 17 18.30 -16.11 -13.78
CA THR A 17 17.40 -15.00 -14.09
C THR A 17 15.95 -15.46 -13.90
N TYR A 18 15.19 -14.71 -13.16
CA TYR A 18 13.81 -15.00 -12.77
C TYR A 18 12.88 -13.87 -13.21
N VAL A 19 11.62 -14.15 -13.47
CA VAL A 19 10.60 -13.10 -13.65
C VAL A 19 10.45 -12.36 -12.32
N ALA A 20 10.42 -11.03 -12.36
CA ALA A 20 10.20 -10.20 -11.16
C ALA A 20 8.82 -10.44 -10.57
N SER A 21 8.67 -10.32 -9.26
CA SER A 21 7.38 -10.45 -8.56
C SER A 21 6.35 -9.40 -9.00
N SER A 22 6.84 -8.21 -9.37
CA SER A 22 6.03 -7.11 -9.90
C SER A 22 6.67 -6.59 -11.19
N PRO A 23 6.51 -7.30 -12.33
CA PRO A 23 7.18 -6.93 -13.57
C PRO A 23 6.79 -5.54 -14.05
N GLY A 24 7.78 -4.75 -14.46
CA GLY A 24 7.60 -3.40 -15.00
C GLY A 24 7.48 -2.29 -13.96
N ILE A 25 7.42 -2.61 -12.67
CA ILE A 25 7.47 -1.62 -11.58
C ILE A 25 8.90 -1.56 -11.05
N VAL A 26 9.57 -0.43 -11.21
CA VAL A 26 10.90 -0.17 -10.64
C VAL A 26 10.77 0.34 -9.19
N ASP A 27 11.84 0.24 -8.40
CA ASP A 27 11.80 0.53 -6.96
C ASP A 27 11.46 2.00 -6.64
N ASP A 28 11.89 2.94 -7.48
CA ASP A 28 11.61 4.38 -7.31
C ASP A 28 11.25 5.01 -8.66
N PRO A 29 10.04 4.73 -9.18
CA PRO A 29 9.67 5.15 -10.54
C PRO A 29 9.51 6.67 -10.70
N PHE A 30 9.32 7.41 -9.61
CA PHE A 30 9.18 8.86 -9.61
C PHE A 30 10.38 9.61 -9.03
N GLY A 31 11.42 8.92 -8.61
CA GLY A 31 12.63 9.52 -8.07
C GLY A 31 12.44 10.19 -6.71
N PHE A 32 11.51 9.72 -5.90
CA PHE A 32 11.25 10.27 -4.56
C PHE A 32 12.47 10.22 -3.64
N THR A 33 13.36 9.26 -3.85
CA THR A 33 14.63 9.15 -3.12
C THR A 33 15.48 10.42 -3.28
N PHE A 34 15.42 11.08 -4.43
CA PHE A 34 16.23 12.26 -4.74
C PHE A 34 15.61 13.58 -4.28
N ILE A 35 14.37 13.59 -3.78
CA ILE A 35 13.74 14.78 -3.22
C ILE A 35 14.36 15.06 -1.85
N SER A 36 14.99 16.22 -1.68
CA SER A 36 15.69 16.61 -0.45
C SER A 36 14.72 16.97 0.68
N ASP A 37 13.62 17.66 0.38
CA ASP A 37 12.61 18.03 1.38
C ASP A 37 11.65 16.87 1.64
N LYS A 38 12.07 15.97 2.51
CA LYS A 38 11.25 14.79 2.89
C LYS A 38 9.96 15.17 3.59
N LYS A 39 9.97 16.26 4.36
CA LYS A 39 8.76 16.74 5.07
C LYS A 39 7.70 17.20 4.08
N LYS A 40 8.07 18.01 3.11
CA LYS A 40 7.17 18.44 2.03
C LYS A 40 6.69 17.25 1.19
N LEU A 41 7.59 16.33 0.84
CA LEU A 41 7.23 15.11 0.12
C LEU A 41 6.14 14.30 0.86
N VAL A 42 6.30 14.11 2.17
CA VAL A 42 5.28 13.39 2.99
C VAL A 42 3.94 14.11 2.95
N GLN A 43 3.93 15.44 3.08
CA GLN A 43 2.70 16.23 3.01
C GLN A 43 2.00 16.08 1.64
N ASP A 44 2.75 16.19 0.56
CA ASP A 44 2.23 16.08 -0.81
C ASP A 44 1.70 14.67 -1.10
N LEU A 45 2.39 13.63 -0.63
CA LEU A 45 1.92 12.25 -0.75
C LEU A 45 0.65 11.99 0.06
N LEU A 46 0.50 12.61 1.25
CA LEU A 46 -0.74 12.55 2.01
C LEU A 46 -1.90 13.24 1.28
N GLU A 47 -1.66 14.39 0.66
CA GLU A 47 -2.68 15.06 -0.17
C GLU A 47 -3.16 14.15 -1.31
N ILE A 48 -2.24 13.48 -2.00
CA ILE A 48 -2.58 12.49 -3.05
C ILE A 48 -3.37 11.32 -2.48
N ARG A 49 -3.02 10.80 -1.29
CA ARG A 49 -3.77 9.75 -0.61
C ARG A 49 -5.20 10.19 -0.31
N PHE A 50 -5.39 11.39 0.25
CA PHE A 50 -6.72 11.95 0.51
C PHE A 50 -7.58 12.10 -0.74
N LEU A 51 -6.97 12.40 -1.88
CA LEU A 51 -7.69 12.51 -3.16
C LEU A 51 -8.09 11.14 -3.72
N LEU A 52 -7.25 10.12 -3.58
CA LEU A 52 -7.42 8.85 -4.27
C LEU A 52 -8.06 7.76 -3.40
N GLU A 53 -7.64 7.61 -2.15
CA GLU A 53 -8.00 6.45 -1.31
C GLU A 53 -9.51 6.35 -1.00
N PRO A 54 -10.25 7.44 -0.73
CA PRO A 54 -11.71 7.35 -0.54
C PRO A 54 -12.43 6.79 -1.77
N SER A 55 -12.04 7.24 -2.97
CA SER A 55 -12.61 6.74 -4.23
C SER A 55 -12.24 5.27 -4.47
N ILE A 56 -11.03 4.87 -4.14
CA ILE A 56 -10.58 3.48 -4.25
C ILE A 56 -11.34 2.59 -3.27
N ALA A 57 -11.57 3.04 -2.04
CA ALA A 57 -12.35 2.33 -1.05
C ALA A 57 -13.81 2.14 -1.49
N ALA A 58 -14.44 3.20 -2.04
CA ALA A 58 -15.79 3.12 -2.59
C ALA A 58 -15.88 2.14 -3.77
N MET A 59 -14.89 2.13 -4.67
CA MET A 59 -14.81 1.13 -5.74
C MET A 59 -14.64 -0.27 -5.16
N SER A 60 -13.83 -0.44 -4.13
CA SER A 60 -13.63 -1.72 -3.46
C SER A 60 -14.92 -2.19 -2.78
N ALA A 61 -15.65 -1.32 -2.11
CA ALA A 61 -16.96 -1.64 -1.53
C ALA A 61 -17.95 -2.12 -2.61
N THR A 62 -17.92 -1.50 -3.80
CA THR A 62 -18.82 -1.86 -4.91
C THR A 62 -18.44 -3.19 -5.57
N TYR A 63 -17.15 -3.48 -5.75
CA TYR A 63 -16.68 -4.54 -6.65
C TYR A 63 -15.90 -5.67 -5.96
N ALA A 64 -15.52 -5.53 -4.67
CA ALA A 64 -14.76 -6.56 -3.98
C ALA A 64 -15.58 -7.86 -3.86
N ASP A 65 -14.91 -8.96 -4.15
CA ASP A 65 -15.46 -10.28 -3.86
C ASP A 65 -15.22 -10.66 -2.38
N LYS A 66 -15.89 -11.73 -1.94
CA LYS A 66 -15.77 -12.23 -0.56
C LYS A 66 -14.33 -12.49 -0.14
N MET A 67 -13.47 -12.92 -1.06
CA MET A 67 -12.06 -13.18 -0.76
C MET A 67 -11.28 -11.89 -0.50
N THR A 68 -11.53 -10.83 -1.25
CA THR A 68 -10.89 -9.52 -1.06
C THR A 68 -11.36 -8.86 0.22
N SER A 69 -12.67 -8.90 0.49
CA SER A 69 -13.24 -8.40 1.75
C SER A 69 -12.67 -9.14 2.97
N ALA A 70 -12.58 -10.47 2.91
CA ALA A 70 -11.98 -11.27 3.99
C ALA A 70 -10.50 -10.92 4.22
N LYS A 71 -9.72 -10.65 3.17
CA LYS A 71 -8.33 -10.22 3.30
C LYS A 71 -8.21 -8.85 3.99
N SER A 72 -9.03 -7.87 3.62
CA SER A 72 -9.03 -6.54 4.25
C SER A 72 -9.32 -6.66 5.76
N THR A 73 -10.30 -7.46 6.13
CA THR A 73 -10.65 -7.74 7.53
C THR A 73 -9.51 -8.47 8.26
N ASP A 74 -8.89 -9.48 7.66
CA ASP A 74 -7.77 -10.21 8.23
C ASP A 74 -6.56 -9.29 8.51
N TYR A 75 -6.25 -8.36 7.59
CA TYR A 75 -5.19 -7.36 7.82
C TYR A 75 -5.48 -6.46 9.01
N VAL A 76 -6.72 -5.97 9.16
CA VAL A 76 -7.12 -5.16 10.31
C VAL A 76 -6.99 -5.93 11.62
N MET A 77 -7.43 -7.19 11.67
CA MET A 77 -7.27 -8.05 12.84
C MET A 77 -5.79 -8.24 13.20
N LYS A 78 -4.93 -8.44 12.20
CA LYS A 78 -3.49 -8.56 12.38
C LYS A 78 -2.87 -7.26 12.86
N LEU A 79 -3.24 -6.10 12.31
CA LEU A 79 -2.80 -4.78 12.79
C LEU A 79 -3.09 -4.60 14.28
N LYS A 80 -4.30 -4.96 14.72
CA LYS A 80 -4.73 -4.89 16.11
C LYS A 80 -3.95 -5.84 17.01
N ALA A 81 -3.67 -7.06 16.55
CA ALA A 81 -2.97 -8.10 17.32
C ALA A 81 -1.46 -7.83 17.49
N TYR A 82 -0.81 -7.27 16.47
CA TYR A 82 0.65 -7.04 16.47
C TYR A 82 1.11 -5.86 17.33
N GLY A 83 0.20 -5.00 17.83
CA GLY A 83 0.52 -3.94 18.77
C GLY A 83 1.67 -3.03 18.29
N ALA A 84 2.59 -2.64 19.18
CA ALA A 84 3.67 -1.66 18.91
C ALA A 84 4.89 -2.22 18.16
N LYS A 85 4.87 -3.44 17.63
CA LYS A 85 6.03 -4.08 17.02
C LYS A 85 6.25 -3.69 15.55
N LYS A 86 7.48 -3.89 15.07
CA LYS A 86 8.12 -3.53 13.80
C LYS A 86 7.31 -3.86 12.52
N ASP A 87 6.22 -4.61 12.63
CA ASP A 87 5.44 -5.15 11.53
C ASP A 87 4.20 -4.30 11.14
N HIS A 88 3.94 -3.20 11.88
CA HIS A 88 2.77 -2.35 11.66
C HIS A 88 2.79 -1.72 10.27
N THR A 89 3.91 -1.16 9.87
CA THR A 89 4.08 -0.50 8.56
C THR A 89 3.82 -1.47 7.40
N GLN A 90 4.32 -2.70 7.49
CA GLN A 90 4.08 -3.71 6.47
C GLN A 90 2.60 -4.09 6.38
N LYS A 91 1.92 -4.22 7.52
CA LYS A 91 0.49 -4.53 7.55
C LYS A 91 -0.38 -3.39 7.02
N ASP A 92 0.02 -2.16 7.28
CA ASP A 92 -0.60 -0.96 6.72
C ASP A 92 -0.52 -0.97 5.18
N ILE A 93 0.66 -1.24 4.63
CA ILE A 93 0.87 -1.39 3.18
C ILE A 93 0.01 -2.53 2.60
N GLU A 94 -0.05 -3.68 3.27
CA GLU A 94 -0.87 -4.82 2.86
C GLU A 94 -2.36 -4.48 2.84
N PHE A 95 -2.85 -3.72 3.82
CA PHE A 95 -4.23 -3.26 3.90
C PHE A 95 -4.60 -2.38 2.70
N HIS A 96 -3.87 -1.30 2.45
CA HIS A 96 -4.10 -0.41 1.31
C HIS A 96 -3.99 -1.13 -0.03
N THR A 97 -3.06 -2.09 -0.14
CA THR A 97 -2.92 -2.92 -1.33
C THR A 97 -4.14 -3.83 -1.54
N ALA A 98 -4.68 -4.42 -0.47
CA ALA A 98 -5.88 -5.26 -0.56
C ALA A 98 -7.10 -4.46 -1.03
N ILE A 99 -7.30 -3.23 -0.53
CA ILE A 99 -8.36 -2.33 -0.97
C ILE A 99 -8.18 -1.98 -2.45
N ALA A 100 -6.97 -1.65 -2.88
CA ALA A 100 -6.66 -1.35 -4.26
C ALA A 100 -7.00 -2.51 -5.20
N MET A 101 -6.68 -3.74 -4.81
CA MET A 101 -7.05 -4.96 -5.56
C MET A 101 -8.56 -5.16 -5.62
N GLY A 102 -9.28 -4.84 -4.53
CA GLY A 102 -10.73 -4.92 -4.44
C GLY A 102 -11.46 -4.00 -5.42
N SER A 103 -10.85 -2.89 -5.81
CA SER A 103 -11.42 -1.94 -6.78
C SER A 103 -11.69 -2.53 -8.16
N LYS A 104 -11.12 -3.71 -8.50
CA LYS A 104 -11.14 -4.37 -9.82
C LYS A 104 -10.61 -3.49 -10.96
N ASN A 105 -9.95 -2.39 -10.65
CA ASN A 105 -9.29 -1.52 -11.62
C ASN A 105 -7.90 -2.08 -11.94
N LEU A 106 -7.50 -2.07 -13.21
CA LEU A 106 -6.20 -2.62 -13.64
C LEU A 106 -5.01 -1.69 -13.32
N VAL A 107 -5.28 -0.40 -13.15
CA VAL A 107 -4.24 0.64 -12.93
C VAL A 107 -3.99 0.88 -11.44
N ILE A 108 -5.04 0.98 -10.64
CA ILE A 108 -4.96 1.30 -9.20
C ILE A 108 -3.97 0.39 -8.45
N PRO A 109 -3.99 -0.96 -8.59
CA PRO A 109 -3.03 -1.82 -7.90
C PRO A 109 -1.57 -1.61 -8.33
N ARG A 110 -1.32 -0.92 -9.44
CA ARG A 110 0.02 -0.55 -9.90
C ARG A 110 0.48 0.80 -9.37
N LEU A 111 -0.45 1.72 -9.09
CA LEU A 111 -0.16 3.03 -8.51
C LEU A 111 0.02 2.96 -6.98
N ILE A 112 -0.78 2.17 -6.30
CA ILE A 112 -0.80 2.10 -4.83
C ILE A 112 0.56 1.72 -4.21
N PRO A 113 1.36 0.79 -4.74
CA PRO A 113 2.69 0.52 -4.20
C PRO A 113 3.60 1.76 -4.16
N ILE A 114 3.44 2.65 -5.14
CA ILE A 114 4.23 3.89 -5.22
C ILE A 114 3.78 4.88 -4.14
N ILE A 115 2.47 5.02 -3.95
CA ILE A 115 1.89 5.87 -2.90
C ILE A 115 2.24 5.29 -1.52
N ASN A 116 2.17 3.98 -1.37
CA ASN A 116 2.50 3.28 -0.12
C ASN A 116 3.98 3.42 0.29
N SER A 117 4.87 3.78 -0.64
CA SER A 117 6.25 4.12 -0.28
C SER A 117 6.35 5.30 0.68
N SER A 118 5.29 6.11 0.79
CA SER A 118 5.17 7.21 1.75
C SER A 118 4.91 6.73 3.19
N ILE A 119 4.34 5.54 3.38
CA ILE A 119 3.93 5.05 4.71
C ILE A 119 5.10 4.97 5.69
N PRO A 120 6.26 4.39 5.36
CA PRO A 120 7.42 4.39 6.25
C PRO A 120 7.87 5.81 6.63
N LEU A 121 7.88 6.74 5.67
CA LEU A 121 8.25 8.13 5.88
C LEU A 121 7.25 8.85 6.80
N PHE A 122 5.95 8.59 6.62
CA PHE A 122 4.89 9.13 7.47
C PHE A 122 4.99 8.61 8.90
N VAL A 123 5.17 7.30 9.08
CA VAL A 123 5.34 6.66 10.38
C VAL A 123 6.56 7.23 11.12
N GLU A 124 7.67 7.41 10.44
CA GLU A 124 8.88 8.04 10.99
C GLU A 124 8.61 9.50 11.39
N THR A 125 7.98 10.28 10.52
CA THR A 125 7.72 11.72 10.75
C THR A 125 6.74 11.96 11.91
N THR A 126 5.73 11.09 12.06
CA THR A 126 4.72 11.21 13.14
C THR A 126 5.10 10.49 14.43
N SER A 127 6.24 9.81 14.47
CA SER A 127 6.68 9.02 15.63
C SER A 127 5.60 8.04 16.14
N ASN A 128 4.79 7.50 15.24
CA ASN A 128 3.69 6.57 15.53
C ASN A 128 2.56 7.12 16.44
N ILE A 129 2.43 8.43 16.60
CA ILE A 129 1.39 9.02 17.48
C ILE A 129 -0.02 8.64 17.00
N LEU A 130 -0.24 8.53 15.69
CA LEU A 130 -1.57 8.28 15.09
C LEU A 130 -1.92 6.80 14.95
N LYS A 131 -1.19 5.90 15.59
CA LYS A 131 -1.34 4.46 15.40
C LYS A 131 -2.72 3.92 15.79
N THR A 132 -3.26 4.35 16.92
CA THR A 132 -4.56 3.88 17.42
C THR A 132 -5.68 4.34 16.50
N GLU A 133 -5.66 5.60 16.12
CA GLU A 133 -6.60 6.21 15.18
C GLU A 133 -6.55 5.52 13.81
N THR A 134 -5.36 5.20 13.33
CA THR A 134 -5.17 4.48 12.06
C THR A 134 -5.82 3.09 12.10
N ILE A 135 -5.62 2.33 13.17
CA ILE A 135 -6.21 0.98 13.31
C ILE A 135 -7.73 1.06 13.32
N GLU A 136 -8.30 2.03 14.04
CA GLU A 136 -9.75 2.19 14.12
C GLU A 136 -10.34 2.59 12.76
N THR A 137 -9.75 3.57 12.09
CA THR A 137 -10.17 3.99 10.74
C THR A 137 -10.08 2.83 9.73
N HIS A 138 -9.02 2.04 9.78
CA HIS A 138 -8.89 0.86 8.91
C HIS A 138 -9.96 -0.19 9.19
N ARG A 139 -10.37 -0.36 10.46
CA ARG A 139 -11.46 -1.26 10.83
C ARG A 139 -12.78 -0.80 10.22
N GLU A 140 -13.13 0.48 10.36
CA GLU A 140 -14.35 1.07 9.80
C GLU A 140 -14.40 0.93 8.28
N ILE A 141 -13.27 1.19 7.60
CA ILE A 141 -13.16 1.02 6.13
C ILE A 141 -13.35 -0.46 5.74
N ALA A 142 -12.73 -1.39 6.46
CA ALA A 142 -12.85 -2.82 6.14
C ALA A 142 -14.27 -3.34 6.35
N GLU A 143 -14.95 -2.88 7.41
CA GLU A 143 -16.35 -3.21 7.69
C GLU A 143 -17.27 -2.65 6.59
N ALA A 144 -17.12 -1.38 6.21
CA ALA A 144 -17.89 -0.78 5.12
C ALA A 144 -17.70 -1.53 3.79
N ILE A 145 -16.47 -1.91 3.45
CA ILE A 145 -16.20 -2.71 2.24
C ILE A 145 -16.87 -4.10 2.33
N ALA A 146 -16.85 -4.74 3.50
CA ALA A 146 -17.48 -6.05 3.69
C ALA A 146 -19.01 -5.99 3.59
N GLU A 147 -19.60 -4.88 3.97
CA GLU A 147 -21.05 -4.61 3.91
C GLU A 147 -21.49 -4.01 2.57
N HIS A 148 -20.56 -3.78 1.63
CA HIS A 148 -20.83 -3.12 0.34
C HIS A 148 -21.42 -1.71 0.49
N ASN A 149 -20.99 -0.98 1.52
CA ASN A 149 -21.47 0.35 1.87
C ASN A 149 -20.44 1.43 1.51
#